data_1664ffd87fb089ef851ab7cd297eb65d
#
_entry.id   1664ffd87fb089ef851ab7cd297eb65d
#
_cell.length_a   1.000
_cell.length_b   1.000
_cell.length_c   1.000
_cell.angle_alpha   90.00
_cell.angle_beta   90.00
_cell.angle_gamma   90.00
#
_symmetry.space_group_name_H-M   'P 1'
#
loop_
_entity.id
_entity.type
_entity.pdbx_description
1 polymer ?
#
loop_
_entity_poly.entity_id
_entity_poly.type
_entity_poly.pdbx_seq_one_letter_code
_entity_poly.pdbx_strand_id
1 'polypeptide(L)'
;MSNNKKPIYDEQLVEKLASHIKAIIELLGEDPSREGLLKTPQRAAKALIDNTSGYSTNPDILIQQALFSHEGDQVVIVKDIEFYSLCEHHILPFFGTVSIGYLPDGEIVGLSKLARVVESQARRLQVQERLTADICDIIAKNIKNKGVIVVCEAAHMCMKMRGIEKQESTTVTIQCTGEFKTSTVLQQQFFNLINLKKH
;
A
#
# COMPACT_ATOMS: atom_id res chain seq x y z
N MET A 1 -9.99 16.42 -12.52
CA MET A 1 -11.18 16.76 -11.70
C MET A 1 -11.55 15.53 -10.88
N SER A 2 -11.22 15.50 -9.60
CA SER A 2 -11.54 14.39 -8.71
C SER A 2 -13.04 14.43 -8.43
N ASN A 3 -13.77 13.42 -8.89
CA ASN A 3 -15.16 13.21 -8.55
C ASN A 3 -15.22 12.87 -7.05
N ASN A 4 -15.42 13.89 -6.22
CA ASN A 4 -15.58 13.79 -4.76
C ASN A 4 -16.94 13.15 -4.41
N LYS A 5 -17.21 11.93 -4.91
CA LYS A 5 -18.30 11.14 -4.36
C LYS A 5 -17.90 10.69 -2.97
N LYS A 6 -18.62 11.17 -1.94
CA LYS A 6 -18.47 10.66 -0.58
C LYS A 6 -18.56 9.13 -0.61
N PRO A 7 -17.65 8.41 0.08
CA PRO A 7 -17.74 6.96 0.15
C PRO A 7 -19.11 6.57 0.75
N ILE A 8 -19.76 5.59 0.12
CA ILE A 8 -21.00 5.00 0.62
C ILE A 8 -20.56 3.93 1.62
N TYR A 9 -20.88 4.13 2.89
CA TYR A 9 -20.60 3.15 3.94
C TYR A 9 -21.79 2.23 4.17
N ASP A 10 -21.52 0.98 4.51
CA ASP A 10 -22.50 0.12 5.15
C ASP A 10 -22.75 0.62 6.58
N GLU A 11 -23.88 1.27 6.78
CA GLU A 11 -24.22 1.89 8.07
C GLU A 11 -24.33 0.84 9.20
N GLN A 12 -24.74 -0.40 8.92
CA GLN A 12 -24.76 -1.47 9.92
C GLN A 12 -23.35 -1.85 10.38
N LEU A 13 -22.40 -1.92 9.44
CA LEU A 13 -20.99 -2.17 9.77
C LEU A 13 -20.40 -1.00 10.55
N VAL A 14 -20.71 0.24 10.16
CA VAL A 14 -20.27 1.44 10.89
C VAL A 14 -20.77 1.43 12.32
N GLU A 15 -22.07 1.15 12.55
CA GLU A 15 -22.64 1.11 13.90
C GLU A 15 -22.02 0.01 14.77
N LYS A 16 -21.80 -1.19 14.22
CA LYS A 16 -21.12 -2.28 14.94
C LYS A 16 -19.70 -1.89 15.34
N LEU A 17 -18.89 -1.37 14.41
CA LEU A 17 -17.55 -0.91 14.72
C LEU A 17 -17.54 0.25 15.73
N ALA A 18 -18.45 1.20 15.57
CA ALA A 18 -18.57 2.34 16.48
C ALA A 18 -18.89 1.91 17.91
N SER A 19 -19.75 0.89 18.10
CA SER A 19 -20.06 0.36 19.44
C SER A 19 -18.81 -0.22 20.13
N HIS A 20 -17.97 -0.96 19.40
CA HIS A 20 -16.69 -1.48 19.93
C HIS A 20 -15.69 -0.37 20.24
N ILE A 21 -15.59 0.64 19.37
CA ILE A 21 -14.70 1.80 19.59
C ILE A 21 -15.15 2.58 20.84
N LYS A 22 -16.47 2.76 21.04
CA LYS A 22 -16.99 3.40 22.25
C LYS A 22 -16.57 2.63 23.50
N ALA A 23 -16.74 1.32 23.49
CA ALA A 23 -16.29 0.47 24.61
C ALA A 23 -14.76 0.57 24.87
N ILE A 24 -13.95 0.64 23.80
CA ILE A 24 -12.50 0.85 23.94
C ILE A 24 -12.21 2.19 24.62
N ILE A 25 -12.88 3.28 24.23
CA ILE A 25 -12.71 4.60 24.83
C ILE A 25 -13.01 4.57 26.33
N GLU A 26 -14.12 3.93 26.72
CA GLU A 26 -14.51 3.73 28.14
C GLU A 26 -13.48 2.93 28.92
N LEU A 27 -12.96 1.82 28.35
CA LEU A 27 -11.94 0.97 28.97
C LEU A 27 -10.58 1.68 29.13
N LEU A 28 -10.28 2.67 28.29
CA LEU A 28 -9.11 3.53 28.41
C LEU A 28 -9.25 4.58 29.50
N GLY A 29 -10.42 4.68 30.15
CA GLY A 29 -10.70 5.65 31.22
C GLY A 29 -11.19 6.99 30.74
N GLU A 30 -11.61 7.11 29.47
CA GLU A 30 -12.15 8.34 28.88
C GLU A 30 -13.68 8.34 28.89
N ASP A 31 -14.29 9.54 28.94
CA ASP A 31 -15.73 9.74 28.85
C ASP A 31 -16.16 9.93 27.37
N PRO A 32 -16.80 8.94 26.73
CA PRO A 32 -17.25 9.05 25.35
C PRO A 32 -18.40 10.07 25.15
N SER A 33 -19.02 10.56 26.24
CA SER A 33 -20.08 11.56 26.18
C SER A 33 -19.57 13.00 26.14
N ARG A 34 -18.29 13.25 26.44
CA ARG A 34 -17.71 14.58 26.32
C ARG A 34 -17.71 15.08 24.87
N GLU A 35 -17.89 16.39 24.68
CA GLU A 35 -18.09 17.03 23.37
C GLU A 35 -17.10 16.57 22.29
N GLY A 36 -15.81 16.50 22.61
CA GLY A 36 -14.75 16.08 21.68
C GLY A 36 -14.85 14.63 21.23
N LEU A 37 -15.47 13.76 22.01
CA LEU A 37 -15.56 12.31 21.74
C LEU A 37 -16.93 11.85 21.23
N LEU A 38 -17.98 12.67 21.31
CA LEU A 38 -19.36 12.30 20.88
C LEU A 38 -19.42 11.67 19.48
N LYS A 39 -18.63 12.16 18.54
CA LYS A 39 -18.61 11.67 17.15
C LYS A 39 -17.43 10.74 16.85
N THR A 40 -16.54 10.51 17.82
CA THR A 40 -15.31 9.72 17.61
C THR A 40 -15.60 8.27 17.27
N PRO A 41 -16.57 7.56 17.91
CA PRO A 41 -16.85 6.18 17.55
C PRO A 41 -17.17 6.00 16.06
N GLN A 42 -18.09 6.79 15.50
CA GLN A 42 -18.44 6.72 14.08
C GLN A 42 -17.32 7.17 13.16
N ARG A 43 -16.58 8.22 13.53
CA ARG A 43 -15.44 8.70 12.73
C ARG A 43 -14.32 7.67 12.66
N ALA A 44 -13.98 7.05 13.79
CA ALA A 44 -12.95 6.02 13.84
C ALA A 44 -13.39 4.72 13.13
N ALA A 45 -14.68 4.34 13.23
CA ALA A 45 -15.23 3.24 12.46
C ALA A 45 -15.06 3.45 10.95
N LYS A 46 -15.44 4.61 10.43
CA LYS A 46 -15.29 4.96 9.00
C LYS A 46 -13.82 4.99 8.60
N ALA A 47 -12.93 5.55 9.42
CA ALA A 47 -11.49 5.57 9.15
C ALA A 47 -10.89 4.15 9.08
N LEU A 48 -11.32 3.22 9.93
CA LEU A 48 -10.90 1.82 9.86
C LEU A 48 -11.38 1.15 8.56
N ILE A 49 -12.64 1.37 8.17
CA ILE A 49 -13.19 0.85 6.90
C ILE A 49 -12.39 1.38 5.71
N ASP A 50 -12.10 2.69 5.66
CA ASP A 50 -11.33 3.31 4.59
C ASP A 50 -9.91 2.73 4.53
N ASN A 51 -9.24 2.59 5.68
CA ASN A 51 -7.88 2.04 5.77
C ASN A 51 -7.80 0.53 5.54
N THR A 52 -8.93 -0.18 5.44
CA THR A 52 -9.01 -1.62 5.14
C THR A 52 -9.81 -1.93 3.88
N SER A 53 -10.10 -0.92 3.05
CA SER A 53 -10.87 -1.04 1.81
C SER A 53 -10.23 -1.96 0.75
N GLY A 54 -8.94 -2.25 0.87
CA GLY A 54 -8.23 -3.18 0.01
C GLY A 54 -8.73 -4.62 0.06
N TYR A 55 -9.41 -5.03 1.15
CA TYR A 55 -10.02 -6.36 1.23
C TYR A 55 -11.17 -6.56 0.24
N SER A 56 -11.84 -5.50 -0.18
CA SER A 56 -12.92 -5.54 -1.18
C SER A 56 -12.45 -5.29 -2.61
N THR A 57 -11.16 -5.11 -2.84
CA THR A 57 -10.59 -4.80 -4.15
C THR A 57 -9.91 -6.03 -4.74
N ASN A 58 -10.24 -6.39 -5.99
CA ASN A 58 -9.53 -7.43 -6.73
C ASN A 58 -8.41 -6.77 -7.58
N PRO A 59 -7.13 -6.96 -7.22
CA PRO A 59 -6.02 -6.32 -7.92
C PRO A 59 -5.78 -6.88 -9.33
N ASP A 60 -6.11 -8.16 -9.59
CA ASP A 60 -5.97 -8.78 -10.90
C ASP A 60 -6.85 -8.05 -11.93
N ILE A 61 -8.09 -7.75 -11.57
CA ILE A 61 -9.03 -7.01 -12.43
C ILE A 61 -8.51 -5.58 -12.71
N LEU A 62 -7.87 -4.95 -11.72
CA LEU A 62 -7.32 -3.60 -11.90
C LEU A 62 -6.28 -3.52 -13.03
N ILE A 63 -5.38 -4.51 -13.10
CA ILE A 63 -4.34 -4.56 -14.13
C ILE A 63 -4.94 -4.89 -15.50
N GLN A 64 -5.76 -5.93 -15.57
CA GLN A 64 -6.32 -6.44 -16.83
C GLN A 64 -7.14 -5.39 -17.60
N GLN A 65 -7.68 -4.38 -16.93
CA GLN A 65 -8.43 -3.30 -17.55
C GLN A 65 -7.60 -2.30 -18.35
N ALA A 66 -6.27 -2.35 -18.32
CA ALA A 66 -5.42 -1.36 -18.99
C ALA A 66 -4.06 -1.94 -19.40
N LEU A 67 -4.10 -3.06 -20.09
CA LEU A 67 -2.96 -3.66 -20.77
C LEU A 67 -2.93 -3.16 -22.21
N PHE A 68 -1.73 -2.88 -22.71
CA PHE A 68 -1.50 -2.36 -24.07
C PHE A 68 -0.34 -3.10 -24.72
N SER A 69 -0.43 -3.40 -26.01
CA SER A 69 0.68 -3.96 -26.78
C SER A 69 1.85 -2.99 -26.80
N HIS A 70 3.06 -3.50 -26.71
CA HIS A 70 4.31 -2.73 -26.71
C HIS A 70 5.45 -3.52 -27.32
N GLU A 71 6.17 -2.92 -28.26
CA GLU A 71 7.30 -3.59 -28.96
C GLU A 71 8.66 -3.30 -28.30
N GLY A 72 8.71 -2.43 -27.28
CA GLY A 72 9.94 -2.07 -26.59
C GLY A 72 10.35 -3.11 -25.53
N ASP A 73 11.65 -3.18 -25.26
CA ASP A 73 12.29 -4.03 -24.23
C ASP A 73 12.87 -3.22 -23.06
N GLN A 74 12.58 -1.92 -23.02
CA GLN A 74 13.09 -1.01 -21.99
C GLN A 74 12.42 -1.29 -20.64
N VAL A 75 13.21 -1.22 -19.56
CA VAL A 75 12.67 -1.27 -18.20
C VAL A 75 11.69 -0.13 -17.98
N VAL A 76 10.48 -0.44 -17.58
CA VAL A 76 9.49 0.54 -17.14
C VAL A 76 9.59 0.68 -15.62
N ILE A 77 9.78 1.91 -15.14
CA ILE A 77 9.91 2.21 -13.70
C ILE A 77 8.88 3.26 -13.29
N VAL A 78 8.15 2.96 -12.22
CA VAL A 78 7.30 3.91 -11.50
C VAL A 78 7.81 3.98 -10.08
N LYS A 79 8.31 5.15 -9.67
CA LYS A 79 8.92 5.34 -8.36
C LYS A 79 8.11 6.27 -7.46
N ASP A 80 8.40 6.19 -6.17
CA ASP A 80 7.84 7.07 -5.13
C ASP A 80 6.30 7.02 -5.08
N ILE A 81 5.70 5.84 -5.28
CA ILE A 81 4.27 5.65 -5.08
C ILE A 81 4.02 5.67 -3.57
N GLU A 82 3.41 6.74 -3.08
CA GLU A 82 3.07 6.87 -1.66
C GLU A 82 2.02 5.85 -1.24
N PHE A 83 2.15 5.33 -0.02
CA PHE A 83 1.16 4.45 0.58
C PHE A 83 1.01 4.65 2.08
N TYR A 84 -0.16 4.29 2.59
CA TYR A 84 -0.49 4.22 4.01
C TYR A 84 -1.12 2.87 4.31
N SER A 85 -0.65 2.20 5.38
CA SER A 85 -1.10 0.88 5.79
C SER A 85 -1.22 0.78 7.31
N LEU A 86 -1.86 -0.28 7.78
CA LEU A 86 -1.95 -0.61 9.20
C LEU A 86 -1.15 -1.88 9.50
N CYS A 87 -0.20 -1.78 10.43
CA CYS A 87 0.57 -2.93 10.91
C CYS A 87 -0.39 -3.94 11.57
N GLU A 88 -0.39 -5.19 11.10
CA GLU A 88 -1.31 -6.22 11.61
C GLU A 88 -1.07 -6.57 13.09
N HIS A 89 0.16 -6.35 13.60
CA HIS A 89 0.50 -6.67 14.99
C HIS A 89 -0.07 -5.67 16.00
N HIS A 90 -0.27 -4.41 15.60
CA HIS A 90 -0.60 -3.34 16.54
C HIS A 90 -1.77 -2.44 16.07
N ILE A 91 -2.25 -2.60 14.83
CA ILE A 91 -3.20 -1.69 14.16
C ILE A 91 -2.70 -0.23 14.17
N LEU A 92 -1.38 -0.05 14.21
CA LEU A 92 -0.74 1.26 14.11
C LEU A 92 -0.27 1.50 12.68
N PRO A 93 -0.27 2.76 12.21
CA PRO A 93 0.14 3.08 10.85
C PRO A 93 1.61 2.74 10.57
N PHE A 94 1.87 2.28 9.36
CA PHE A 94 3.15 2.43 8.69
C PHE A 94 2.92 2.99 7.30
N PHE A 95 3.84 3.80 6.81
CA PHE A 95 3.67 4.54 5.58
C PHE A 95 5.01 4.85 4.95
N GLY A 96 4.99 5.08 3.66
CA GLY A 96 6.21 5.34 2.91
C GLY A 96 5.98 5.34 1.41
N THR A 97 6.94 4.79 0.66
CA THR A 97 6.88 4.74 -0.79
C THR A 97 7.20 3.35 -1.31
N VAL A 98 6.59 3.04 -2.46
CA VAL A 98 6.89 1.86 -3.25
C VAL A 98 7.44 2.30 -4.60
N SER A 99 8.55 1.68 -5.02
CA SER A 99 9.10 1.81 -6.37
C SER A 99 9.00 0.46 -7.08
N ILE A 100 8.48 0.47 -8.29
CA ILE A 100 8.19 -0.70 -9.11
C ILE A 100 8.95 -0.61 -10.41
N GLY A 101 9.69 -1.66 -10.78
CA GLY A 101 10.28 -1.83 -12.09
C GLY A 101 9.81 -3.13 -12.73
N TYR A 102 9.57 -3.14 -14.03
CA TYR A 102 9.34 -4.38 -14.77
C TYR A 102 9.92 -4.32 -16.18
N LEU A 103 10.29 -5.47 -16.71
CA LEU A 103 10.76 -5.67 -18.10
C LEU A 103 9.57 -6.15 -18.92
N PRO A 104 9.01 -5.34 -19.84
CA PRO A 104 7.95 -5.77 -20.72
C PRO A 104 8.35 -6.96 -21.60
N ASP A 105 7.37 -7.82 -21.93
CA ASP A 105 7.48 -8.88 -22.91
C ASP A 105 6.29 -8.81 -23.87
N GLY A 106 6.29 -7.78 -24.72
CA GLY A 106 5.22 -7.51 -25.67
C GLY A 106 4.02 -6.75 -25.10
N GLU A 107 4.02 -6.40 -23.81
CA GLU A 107 2.87 -5.78 -23.14
C GLU A 107 3.28 -4.80 -22.04
N ILE A 108 2.58 -3.68 -21.94
CA ILE A 108 2.71 -2.70 -20.86
C ILE A 108 1.38 -2.43 -20.18
N VAL A 109 1.44 -1.94 -18.94
CA VAL A 109 0.25 -1.55 -18.16
C VAL A 109 0.18 -0.06 -17.96
N GLY A 110 -1.04 0.48 -17.92
CA GLY A 110 -1.26 1.88 -17.56
C GLY A 110 -0.71 2.21 -16.16
N LEU A 111 0.16 3.21 -16.06
CA LEU A 111 0.92 3.55 -14.83
C LEU A 111 0.03 3.73 -13.60
N SER A 112 -1.16 4.31 -13.77
CA SER A 112 -2.14 4.48 -12.69
C SER A 112 -2.65 3.15 -12.10
N LYS A 113 -2.54 2.05 -12.84
CA LYS A 113 -2.95 0.73 -12.35
C LYS A 113 -1.93 0.16 -11.35
N LEU A 114 -0.65 0.44 -11.58
CA LEU A 114 0.40 0.08 -10.61
C LEU A 114 0.16 0.78 -9.26
N ALA A 115 -0.13 2.08 -9.28
CA ALA A 115 -0.46 2.82 -8.06
C ALA A 115 -1.72 2.25 -7.36
N ARG A 116 -2.74 1.85 -8.12
CA ARG A 116 -3.96 1.23 -7.55
C ARG A 116 -3.70 -0.17 -6.99
N VAL A 117 -2.77 -0.94 -7.55
CA VAL A 117 -2.34 -2.22 -6.96
C VAL A 117 -1.66 -1.97 -5.62
N VAL A 118 -0.73 -1.01 -5.54
CA VAL A 118 -0.10 -0.61 -4.27
C VAL A 118 -1.16 -0.23 -3.24
N GLU A 119 -2.10 0.66 -3.58
CA GLU A 119 -3.21 1.09 -2.71
C GLU A 119 -4.03 -0.11 -2.22
N SER A 120 -4.44 -1.02 -3.12
CA SER A 120 -5.26 -2.18 -2.80
C SER A 120 -4.59 -3.16 -1.85
N GLN A 121 -3.25 -3.28 -1.89
CA GLN A 121 -2.50 -4.12 -0.98
C GLN A 121 -2.14 -3.41 0.32
N ALA A 122 -1.91 -2.10 0.28
CA ALA A 122 -1.61 -1.28 1.45
C ALA A 122 -2.83 -1.08 2.37
N ARG A 123 -4.05 -0.91 1.81
CA ARG A 123 -5.30 -0.74 2.56
C ARG A 123 -5.80 -2.04 3.18
N ARG A 124 -4.96 -2.68 3.99
CA ARG A 124 -5.22 -3.94 4.72
C ARG A 124 -4.46 -3.93 6.04
N LEU A 125 -4.72 -4.91 6.90
CA LEU A 125 -3.80 -5.22 8.00
C LEU A 125 -2.61 -5.98 7.39
N GLN A 126 -1.42 -5.39 7.44
CA GLN A 126 -0.26 -5.84 6.69
C GLN A 126 1.02 -5.92 7.52
N VAL A 127 1.98 -6.65 6.99
CA VAL A 127 3.41 -6.50 7.26
C VAL A 127 4.10 -6.06 5.99
N GLN A 128 5.16 -5.27 6.10
CA GLN A 128 5.82 -4.67 4.94
C GLN A 128 6.39 -5.72 3.98
N GLU A 129 6.90 -6.82 4.49
CA GLU A 129 7.46 -7.93 3.73
C GLU A 129 6.41 -8.56 2.82
N ARG A 130 5.21 -8.85 3.36
CA ARG A 130 4.09 -9.38 2.60
C ARG A 130 3.54 -8.36 1.61
N LEU A 131 3.40 -7.08 2.01
CA LEU A 131 2.99 -6.01 1.11
C LEU A 131 3.88 -5.96 -0.14
N THR A 132 5.20 -6.00 0.05
CA THR A 132 6.18 -5.96 -1.04
C THR A 132 6.07 -7.18 -1.95
N ALA A 133 5.94 -8.37 -1.36
CA ALA A 133 5.79 -9.63 -2.08
C ALA A 133 4.48 -9.68 -2.88
N ASP A 134 3.35 -9.36 -2.25
CA ASP A 134 2.02 -9.37 -2.89
C ASP A 134 1.99 -8.44 -4.11
N ILE A 135 2.53 -7.22 -4.00
CA ILE A 135 2.60 -6.27 -5.11
C ILE A 135 3.42 -6.86 -6.27
N CYS A 136 4.59 -7.42 -5.97
CA CYS A 136 5.47 -8.01 -6.97
C CYS A 136 4.80 -9.19 -7.69
N ASP A 137 4.19 -10.10 -6.95
CA ASP A 137 3.55 -11.30 -7.48
C ASP A 137 2.30 -10.97 -8.32
N ILE A 138 1.48 -9.99 -7.89
CA ILE A 138 0.33 -9.52 -8.65
C ILE A 138 0.77 -8.96 -10.01
N ILE A 139 1.82 -8.12 -10.04
CA ILE A 139 2.33 -7.54 -11.27
C ILE A 139 2.92 -8.63 -12.18
N ALA A 140 3.76 -9.50 -11.61
CA ALA A 140 4.41 -10.59 -12.35
C ALA A 140 3.40 -11.57 -12.98
N LYS A 141 2.29 -11.82 -12.29
CA LYS A 141 1.22 -12.72 -12.76
C LYS A 141 0.36 -12.11 -13.87
N ASN A 142 0.10 -10.81 -13.81
CA ASN A 142 -0.95 -10.17 -14.62
C ASN A 142 -0.44 -9.39 -15.84
N ILE A 143 0.87 -9.17 -15.97
CA ILE A 143 1.49 -8.50 -17.12
C ILE A 143 2.47 -9.49 -17.75
N LYS A 144 2.50 -9.58 -19.09
CA LYS A 144 3.57 -10.31 -19.75
C LYS A 144 4.90 -9.59 -19.54
N ASN A 145 5.81 -10.23 -18.81
CA ASN A 145 7.07 -9.61 -18.41
C ASN A 145 8.19 -10.64 -18.30
N LYS A 146 9.43 -10.20 -18.45
CA LYS A 146 10.65 -10.98 -18.21
C LYS A 146 11.12 -10.93 -16.75
N GLY A 147 10.58 -10.03 -15.96
CA GLY A 147 10.88 -9.87 -14.54
C GLY A 147 10.30 -8.59 -13.95
N VAL A 148 10.10 -8.61 -12.65
CA VAL A 148 9.59 -7.50 -11.85
C VAL A 148 10.50 -7.29 -10.65
N ILE A 149 10.70 -6.05 -10.25
CA ILE A 149 11.33 -5.64 -8.99
C ILE A 149 10.43 -4.66 -8.27
N VAL A 150 10.23 -4.87 -6.97
CA VAL A 150 9.50 -3.97 -6.10
C VAL A 150 10.36 -3.64 -4.89
N VAL A 151 10.50 -2.37 -4.59
CA VAL A 151 11.18 -1.85 -3.40
C VAL A 151 10.18 -1.04 -2.61
N CYS A 152 10.04 -1.35 -1.33
CA CYS A 152 9.20 -0.62 -0.39
C CYS A 152 10.09 -0.03 0.72
N GLU A 153 9.98 1.26 0.96
CA GLU A 153 10.62 1.96 2.06
C GLU A 153 9.55 2.60 2.94
N ALA A 154 9.58 2.33 4.25
CA ALA A 154 8.54 2.81 5.16
C ALA A 154 9.03 3.14 6.58
N ALA A 155 8.29 4.06 7.20
CA ALA A 155 8.36 4.40 8.61
C ALA A 155 7.23 3.68 9.36
N HIS A 156 7.57 3.02 10.48
CA HIS A 156 6.62 2.26 11.29
C HIS A 156 6.32 2.95 12.62
N MET A 157 5.07 3.38 12.81
CA MET A 157 4.67 4.05 14.06
C MET A 157 4.77 3.13 15.27
N CYS A 158 4.61 1.81 15.09
CA CYS A 158 4.81 0.84 16.17
C CYS A 158 6.25 0.78 16.70
N MET A 159 7.23 1.24 15.91
CA MET A 159 8.64 1.37 16.31
C MET A 159 9.00 2.77 16.80
N LYS A 160 8.29 3.80 16.31
CA LYS A 160 8.64 5.22 16.58
C LYS A 160 7.95 5.77 17.81
N MET A 161 6.63 5.57 17.96
CA MET A 161 5.83 6.24 19.01
C MET A 161 5.72 5.47 20.32
N ARG A 162 6.16 4.22 20.36
CA ARG A 162 6.12 3.34 21.52
C ARG A 162 7.13 2.20 21.40
N GLY A 163 7.33 1.43 22.46
CA GLY A 163 8.24 0.27 22.48
C GLY A 163 9.69 0.72 22.46
N ILE A 164 10.40 0.48 21.36
CA ILE A 164 11.83 0.79 21.24
C ILE A 164 12.14 2.25 20.89
N GLU A 165 11.13 3.01 20.47
CA GLU A 165 11.17 4.48 20.24
C GLU A 165 12.33 4.94 19.34
N LYS A 166 12.57 4.24 18.22
CA LYS A 166 13.61 4.58 17.25
C LYS A 166 13.09 5.52 16.16
N GLN A 167 13.28 6.83 16.37
CA GLN A 167 12.69 7.89 15.54
C GLN A 167 13.19 7.90 14.10
N GLU A 168 14.48 7.68 13.87
CA GLU A 168 15.11 7.76 12.54
C GLU A 168 15.07 6.45 11.76
N SER A 169 14.53 5.36 12.35
CA SER A 169 14.50 4.07 11.68
C SER A 169 13.53 4.06 10.51
N THR A 170 13.99 3.57 9.36
CA THR A 170 13.19 3.17 8.20
C THR A 170 13.44 1.71 7.90
N THR A 171 12.44 1.03 7.33
CA THR A 171 12.55 -0.35 6.88
C THR A 171 12.51 -0.38 5.37
N VAL A 172 13.44 -1.12 4.75
CA VAL A 172 13.45 -1.34 3.30
C VAL A 172 13.25 -2.82 3.02
N THR A 173 12.30 -3.14 2.16
CA THR A 173 12.04 -4.50 1.68
C THR A 173 12.09 -4.54 0.15
N ILE A 174 12.62 -5.64 -0.38
CA ILE A 174 12.83 -5.82 -1.82
C ILE A 174 12.31 -7.19 -2.22
N GLN A 175 11.55 -7.24 -3.33
CA GLN A 175 11.11 -8.48 -3.96
C GLN A 175 11.40 -8.43 -5.45
N CYS A 176 11.88 -9.55 -6.00
CA CYS A 176 12.24 -9.67 -7.41
C CYS A 176 11.65 -10.95 -8.01
N THR A 177 11.31 -10.91 -9.31
CA THR A 177 10.97 -12.08 -10.13
C THR A 177 11.76 -12.07 -11.45
N GLY A 178 11.75 -13.19 -12.16
CA GLY A 178 12.37 -13.30 -13.49
C GLY A 178 13.82 -12.83 -13.53
N GLU A 179 14.18 -12.08 -14.56
CA GLU A 179 15.55 -11.61 -14.80
C GLU A 179 16.08 -10.72 -13.68
N PHE A 180 15.23 -9.98 -12.95
CA PHE A 180 15.68 -9.21 -11.79
C PHE A 180 16.20 -10.07 -10.63
N LYS A 181 15.88 -11.39 -10.57
CA LYS A 181 16.48 -12.28 -9.56
C LYS A 181 17.95 -12.62 -9.86
N THR A 182 18.31 -12.66 -11.12
CA THR A 182 19.61 -13.20 -11.55
C THR A 182 20.57 -12.15 -12.10
N SER A 183 20.06 -11.01 -12.59
CA SER A 183 20.86 -9.95 -13.20
C SER A 183 21.15 -8.83 -12.21
N THR A 184 22.38 -8.80 -11.68
CA THR A 184 22.87 -7.70 -10.85
C THR A 184 22.94 -6.37 -11.63
N VAL A 185 23.15 -6.44 -12.95
CA VAL A 185 23.17 -5.26 -13.83
C VAL A 185 21.81 -4.59 -13.87
N LEU A 186 20.72 -5.37 -14.04
CA LEU A 186 19.37 -4.86 -14.05
C LEU A 186 18.97 -4.27 -12.67
N GLN A 187 19.34 -4.94 -11.59
CA GLN A 187 19.14 -4.41 -10.24
C GLN A 187 19.86 -3.08 -10.06
N GLN A 188 21.13 -3.00 -10.45
CA GLN A 188 21.90 -1.76 -10.34
C GLN A 188 21.31 -0.63 -11.19
N GLN A 189 20.88 -0.93 -12.41
CA GLN A 189 20.19 0.03 -13.28
C GLN A 189 18.91 0.56 -12.60
N PHE A 190 18.09 -0.32 -12.04
CA PHE A 190 16.88 0.06 -11.31
C PHE A 190 17.21 0.99 -10.14
N PHE A 191 18.19 0.62 -9.27
CA PHE A 191 18.56 1.44 -8.13
C PHE A 191 19.14 2.80 -8.53
N ASN A 192 19.91 2.86 -9.61
CA ASN A 192 20.41 4.13 -10.14
C ASN A 192 19.27 5.05 -10.58
N LEU A 193 18.24 4.49 -11.26
CA LEU A 193 17.12 5.27 -11.79
C LEU A 193 16.16 5.73 -10.69
N ILE A 194 15.87 4.93 -9.67
CA ILE A 194 15.00 5.38 -8.57
C ILE A 194 15.67 6.41 -7.68
N ASN A 195 17.03 6.41 -7.60
CA ASN A 195 17.80 7.38 -6.82
C ASN A 195 18.08 8.71 -7.56
N LEU A 196 17.66 8.85 -8.82
CA LEU A 196 17.74 10.13 -9.52
C LEU A 196 16.90 11.18 -8.77
N LYS A 197 17.55 12.32 -8.44
CA LYS A 197 16.87 13.43 -7.74
C LYS A 197 15.65 13.90 -8.53
N LYS A 198 14.58 14.23 -7.82
CA LYS A 198 13.44 14.95 -8.40
C LYS A 198 13.93 16.35 -8.81
N HIS A 199 13.69 16.73 -10.07
CA HIS A 199 13.91 18.09 -10.56
C HIS A 199 12.72 18.96 -10.22
#